data_417dfa996e783e38f670af83643187f8
#
_entry.id   417dfa996e783e38f670af83643187f8
#
_cell.length_a   1.000
_cell.length_b   1.000
_cell.length_c   1.000
_cell.angle_alpha   90.00
_cell.angle_beta   90.00
_cell.angle_gamma   90.00
#
_symmetry.space_group_name_H-M   'P 1'
#
loop_
_entity.id
_entity.type
_entity.pdbx_description
1 polymer ?
#
loop_
_entity_poly.entity_id
_entity_poly.type
_entity_poly.pdbx_seq_one_letter_code
_entity_poly.pdbx_strand_id
1 'polypeptide(L)'
;MSVSYLNSLEQLKNQDLDLIISTRYDIKFLKNPFEEYNFDFDKMNFLWREPELKDLPLVNDTFLVFPYKMLDNVVDSIIEMEENPPQGKNIAMHNWYLPMVNQVGEDKVQWVDDEFRTAIQNELYILTRKT
;
A
#
# COMPACT_ATOMS: atom_id res chain seq x y z
N MET A 1 2.85 -6.81 12.05
CA MET A 1 1.86 -6.06 11.24
C MET A 1 1.51 -6.78 9.96
N SER A 2 2.47 -7.25 9.19
CA SER A 2 2.21 -7.95 7.93
C SER A 2 1.46 -9.28 8.10
N VAL A 3 1.69 -10.04 9.18
CA VAL A 3 0.97 -11.29 9.45
C VAL A 3 -0.52 -11.03 9.66
N SER A 4 -0.88 -10.01 10.43
CA SER A 4 -2.28 -9.61 10.62
C SER A 4 -2.92 -9.19 9.31
N TYR A 5 -2.18 -8.45 8.50
CA TYR A 5 -2.67 -7.98 7.21
C TYR A 5 -2.88 -9.15 6.25
N LEU A 6 -1.92 -10.10 6.19
CA LEU A 6 -2.06 -11.30 5.39
C LEU A 6 -3.29 -12.11 5.80
N ASN A 7 -3.51 -12.28 7.10
CA ASN A 7 -4.70 -12.98 7.60
C ASN A 7 -5.99 -12.32 7.16
N SER A 8 -6.02 -10.99 7.18
CA SER A 8 -7.19 -10.22 6.71
C SER A 8 -7.44 -10.44 5.23
N LEU A 9 -6.38 -10.42 4.41
CA LEU A 9 -6.50 -10.66 2.98
C LEU A 9 -6.94 -12.09 2.66
N GLU A 10 -6.43 -13.08 3.40
CA GLU A 10 -6.83 -14.47 3.22
C GLU A 10 -8.33 -14.68 3.40
N GLN A 11 -8.95 -13.93 4.32
CA GLN A 11 -10.39 -14.00 4.55
C GLN A 11 -11.22 -13.46 3.39
N LEU A 12 -10.61 -12.70 2.48
CA LEU A 12 -11.29 -12.17 1.30
C LEU A 12 -11.29 -13.14 0.13
N LYS A 13 -10.53 -14.23 0.20
CA LYS A 13 -10.50 -15.22 -0.87
C LYS A 13 -11.87 -15.88 -1.03
N ASN A 14 -12.21 -16.24 -2.27
CA ASN A 14 -13.49 -16.87 -2.61
C ASN A 14 -14.71 -15.97 -2.36
N GLN A 15 -14.50 -14.66 -2.29
CA GLN A 15 -15.57 -13.67 -2.27
C GLN A 15 -15.86 -13.17 -3.69
N ASP A 16 -17.04 -12.63 -3.91
CA ASP A 16 -17.40 -12.02 -5.18
C ASP A 16 -17.27 -10.50 -5.03
N LEU A 17 -16.05 -10.00 -5.21
CA LEU A 17 -15.71 -8.59 -5.01
C LEU A 17 -15.07 -8.03 -6.28
N ASP A 18 -15.24 -6.73 -6.51
CA ASP A 18 -14.62 -6.03 -7.63
C ASP A 18 -13.35 -5.28 -7.20
N LEU A 19 -13.38 -4.69 -6.02
CA LEU A 19 -12.34 -3.77 -5.57
C LEU A 19 -12.06 -3.99 -4.09
N ILE A 20 -10.80 -3.81 -3.70
CA ILE A 20 -10.38 -3.83 -2.30
C ILE A 20 -9.84 -2.45 -1.95
N ILE A 21 -10.35 -1.88 -0.88
CA ILE A 21 -9.86 -0.66 -0.27
C ILE A 21 -9.34 -1.04 1.11
N SER A 22 -8.04 -0.82 1.31
CA SER A 22 -7.37 -1.14 2.55
C SER A 22 -6.97 0.15 3.25
N THR A 23 -7.36 0.30 4.52
CA THR A 23 -7.01 1.48 5.29
C THR A 23 -6.74 1.08 6.74
N ARG A 24 -5.95 1.90 7.43
CA ARG A 24 -5.70 1.72 8.86
C ARG A 24 -6.83 2.37 9.66
N TYR A 25 -7.11 1.79 10.83
CA TYR A 25 -8.15 2.32 11.72
C TYR A 25 -7.68 3.54 12.53
N ASP A 26 -6.36 3.76 12.61
CA ASP A 26 -5.76 4.84 13.42
C ASP A 26 -5.51 6.13 12.64
N ILE A 27 -6.27 6.35 11.56
CA ILE A 27 -6.21 7.57 10.78
C ILE A 27 -7.58 8.23 10.71
N LYS A 28 -7.56 9.56 10.58
CA LYS A 28 -8.75 10.35 10.32
C LYS A 28 -8.53 11.15 9.04
N PHE A 29 -9.35 10.90 8.05
CA PHE A 29 -9.25 11.64 6.79
C PHE A 29 -9.70 13.08 6.97
N LEU A 30 -8.89 14.01 6.48
CA LEU A 30 -9.21 15.43 6.40
C LEU A 30 -9.90 15.76 5.10
N LYS A 31 -9.65 14.94 4.07
CA LYS A 31 -10.21 15.08 2.73
C LYS A 31 -10.60 13.69 2.22
N ASN A 32 -11.51 13.63 1.28
CA ASN A 32 -11.87 12.38 0.63
C ASN A 32 -10.79 12.00 -0.38
N PRO A 33 -10.07 10.88 -0.20
CA PRO A 33 -8.98 10.50 -1.11
C PRO A 33 -9.46 10.31 -2.55
N PHE A 34 -10.69 9.87 -2.76
CA PHE A 34 -11.23 9.64 -4.11
C PHE A 34 -11.57 10.95 -4.82
N GLU A 35 -11.71 12.05 -4.11
CA GLU A 35 -11.88 13.38 -4.69
C GLU A 35 -10.55 14.06 -4.96
N GLU A 36 -9.52 13.76 -4.13
CA GLU A 36 -8.22 14.40 -4.23
C GLU A 36 -7.33 13.76 -5.31
N TYR A 37 -7.49 12.46 -5.57
CA TYR A 37 -6.59 11.70 -6.43
C TYR A 37 -7.35 10.88 -7.46
N ASN A 38 -6.67 10.59 -8.56
CA ASN A 38 -7.19 9.74 -9.63
C ASN A 38 -6.66 8.31 -9.42
N PHE A 39 -7.52 7.44 -8.89
CA PHE A 39 -7.22 6.03 -8.74
C PHE A 39 -7.53 5.30 -10.05
N ASP A 40 -6.65 4.38 -10.42
CA ASP A 40 -6.92 3.45 -11.51
C ASP A 40 -7.39 2.13 -10.89
N PHE A 41 -8.66 1.79 -11.05
CA PHE A 41 -9.23 0.60 -10.41
C PHE A 41 -8.79 -0.71 -11.07
N ASP A 42 -7.91 -0.64 -12.06
CA ASP A 42 -7.30 -1.81 -12.70
C ASP A 42 -5.84 -2.00 -12.28
N LYS A 43 -5.36 -1.20 -11.35
CA LYS A 43 -3.98 -1.21 -10.87
C LYS A 43 -3.90 -1.29 -9.36
N MET A 44 -2.72 -1.65 -8.88
CA MET A 44 -2.35 -1.44 -7.48
C MET A 44 -2.04 0.03 -7.28
N ASN A 45 -2.76 0.70 -6.39
CA ASN A 45 -2.60 2.13 -6.13
C ASN A 45 -2.00 2.35 -4.75
N PHE A 46 -0.78 2.90 -4.73
CA PHE A 46 -0.16 3.45 -3.53
C PHE A 46 -0.41 4.95 -3.49
N LEU A 47 -0.46 5.53 -2.28
CA LEU A 47 -0.71 6.97 -2.16
C LEU A 47 0.50 7.79 -2.64
N TRP A 48 1.60 7.73 -1.92
CA TRP A 48 2.79 8.53 -2.21
C TRP A 48 4.04 7.78 -1.79
N ARG A 49 5.20 8.37 -2.14
CA ARG A 49 6.50 7.84 -1.76
C ARG A 49 6.90 8.33 -0.38
N GLU A 50 7.46 7.42 0.41
CA GLU A 50 8.03 7.77 1.70
C GLU A 50 9.49 8.22 1.50
N PRO A 51 9.92 9.33 2.12
CA PRO A 51 11.23 9.91 1.84
C PRO A 51 12.40 9.35 2.65
N GLU A 52 12.18 8.40 3.54
CA GLU A 52 13.19 7.96 4.51
C GLU A 52 14.46 7.39 3.87
N LEU A 53 14.33 6.68 2.73
CA LEU A 53 15.47 6.18 1.98
C LEU A 53 15.26 6.54 0.51
N LYS A 54 15.95 7.60 0.06
CA LYS A 54 15.74 8.16 -1.27
C LYS A 54 16.05 7.19 -2.42
N ASP A 55 16.92 6.22 -2.18
CA ASP A 55 17.33 5.26 -3.21
C ASP A 55 16.39 4.07 -3.32
N LEU A 56 15.41 3.95 -2.43
CA LEU A 56 14.43 2.89 -2.46
C LEU A 56 13.03 3.46 -2.70
N PRO A 57 12.23 2.84 -3.56
CA PRO A 57 10.86 3.28 -3.79
C PRO A 57 9.95 2.81 -2.65
N LEU A 58 10.03 3.47 -1.50
CA LEU A 58 9.21 3.15 -0.34
C LEU A 58 7.79 3.70 -0.52
N VAL A 59 6.80 2.93 -0.08
CA VAL A 59 5.40 3.29 -0.25
C VAL A 59 4.75 3.62 1.09
N ASN A 60 3.73 4.48 1.04
CA ASN A 60 2.83 4.67 2.17
C ASN A 60 1.90 3.47 2.28
N ASP A 61 1.78 2.90 3.47
CA ASP A 61 0.99 1.70 3.73
C ASP A 61 -0.36 1.97 4.42
N THR A 62 -0.75 3.24 4.55
CA THR A 62 -1.96 3.59 5.29
C THR A 62 -3.24 3.46 4.49
N PHE A 63 -3.16 3.60 3.19
CA PHE A 63 -4.33 3.55 2.32
C PHE A 63 -3.93 2.97 0.96
N LEU A 64 -4.63 1.92 0.55
CA LEU A 64 -4.32 1.18 -0.68
C LEU A 64 -5.62 0.87 -1.40
N VAL A 65 -5.60 0.92 -2.71
CA VAL A 65 -6.74 0.54 -3.55
C VAL A 65 -6.25 -0.37 -4.67
N PHE A 66 -6.86 -1.54 -4.82
CA PHE A 66 -6.49 -2.47 -5.89
C PHE A 66 -7.68 -3.34 -6.29
N PRO A 67 -7.69 -3.83 -7.55
CA PRO A 67 -8.80 -4.70 -7.99
C PRO A 67 -8.71 -6.06 -7.31
N TYR A 68 -9.86 -6.65 -7.05
CA TYR A 68 -9.94 -7.95 -6.39
C TYR A 68 -9.15 -9.03 -7.14
N LYS A 69 -9.11 -8.95 -8.48
CA LYS A 69 -8.35 -9.90 -9.31
C LYS A 69 -6.85 -9.95 -9.00
N MET A 70 -6.33 -8.92 -8.32
CA MET A 70 -4.92 -8.87 -7.89
C MET A 70 -4.68 -9.45 -6.50
N LEU A 71 -5.70 -9.94 -5.81
CA LEU A 71 -5.56 -10.37 -4.42
C LEU A 71 -4.42 -11.36 -4.22
N ASP A 72 -4.32 -12.40 -5.06
CA ASP A 72 -3.25 -13.38 -4.94
C ASP A 72 -1.87 -12.77 -5.19
N ASN A 73 -1.77 -11.85 -6.15
CA ASN A 73 -0.51 -11.14 -6.40
C ASN A 73 -0.11 -10.27 -5.21
N VAL A 74 -1.08 -9.62 -4.58
CA VAL A 74 -0.82 -8.80 -3.38
C VAL A 74 -0.33 -9.68 -2.24
N VAL A 75 -0.98 -10.81 -1.98
CA VAL A 75 -0.53 -11.76 -0.96
C VAL A 75 0.88 -12.24 -1.24
N ASP A 76 1.17 -12.66 -2.47
CA ASP A 76 2.49 -13.16 -2.86
C ASP A 76 3.56 -12.07 -2.76
N SER A 77 3.24 -10.81 -3.07
CA SER A 77 4.18 -9.70 -2.94
C SER A 77 4.56 -9.44 -1.48
N ILE A 78 3.61 -9.59 -0.57
CA ILE A 78 3.88 -9.42 0.87
C ILE A 78 4.78 -10.55 1.37
N ILE A 79 4.53 -11.76 0.96
CA ILE A 79 5.37 -12.91 1.31
C ILE A 79 6.79 -12.71 0.79
N GLU A 80 6.94 -12.29 -0.46
CA GLU A 80 8.25 -12.00 -1.05
C GLU A 80 8.98 -10.91 -0.25
N MET A 81 8.28 -9.86 0.10
CA MET A 81 8.84 -8.75 0.88
C MET A 81 9.39 -9.20 2.23
N GLU A 82 8.68 -10.12 2.89
CA GLU A 82 9.10 -10.65 4.19
C GLU A 82 10.26 -11.64 4.09
N GLU A 83 10.29 -12.46 3.05
CA GLU A 83 11.35 -13.43 2.84
C GLU A 83 12.66 -12.80 2.36
N ASN A 84 12.56 -11.67 1.65
CA ASN A 84 13.70 -10.99 1.03
C ASN A 84 13.72 -9.51 1.36
N PRO A 85 13.91 -9.13 2.65
CA PRO A 85 13.96 -7.72 3.00
C PRO A 85 15.21 -7.08 2.37
N PRO A 86 15.08 -5.91 1.72
CA PRO A 86 16.21 -5.29 1.05
C PRO A 86 17.24 -4.82 2.06
N GLN A 87 18.52 -5.06 1.76
CA GLN A 87 19.67 -4.60 2.55
C GLN A 87 19.63 -5.05 4.02
N GLY A 88 18.93 -6.15 4.31
CA GLY A 88 18.85 -6.66 5.68
C GLY A 88 18.15 -5.73 6.66
N LYS A 89 17.50 -4.67 6.19
CA LYS A 89 16.77 -3.75 7.03
C LYS A 89 15.29 -4.12 7.01
N ASN A 90 14.71 -4.18 8.20
CA ASN A 90 13.27 -4.39 8.33
C ASN A 90 12.57 -3.05 8.15
N ILE A 91 12.21 -2.73 6.91
CA ILE A 91 11.47 -1.51 6.58
C ILE A 91 9.97 -1.82 6.53
N ALA A 92 9.59 -3.02 6.94
CA ALA A 92 8.19 -3.45 7.02
C ALA A 92 7.46 -3.23 5.68
N MET A 93 6.20 -2.80 5.75
CA MET A 93 5.34 -2.65 4.57
C MET A 93 5.77 -1.53 3.61
N HIS A 94 6.66 -0.64 4.03
CA HIS A 94 7.09 0.46 3.15
C HIS A 94 7.87 -0.02 1.94
N ASN A 95 8.45 -1.21 1.99
CA ASN A 95 9.28 -1.73 0.93
C ASN A 95 8.50 -2.62 -0.05
N TRP A 96 7.30 -2.26 -0.33
CA TRP A 96 6.33 -3.09 -1.06
C TRP A 96 6.31 -2.86 -2.58
N TYR A 97 6.87 -1.75 -3.06
CA TYR A 97 6.76 -1.38 -4.47
C TYR A 97 7.38 -2.44 -5.40
N LEU A 98 8.66 -2.77 -5.18
CA LEU A 98 9.36 -3.71 -6.06
C LEU A 98 8.76 -5.11 -6.04
N PRO A 99 8.43 -5.71 -4.88
CA PRO A 99 7.72 -6.98 -4.87
C PRO A 99 6.40 -6.93 -5.64
N MET A 100 5.66 -5.84 -5.56
CA MET A 100 4.41 -5.72 -6.30
C MET A 100 4.64 -5.60 -7.81
N VAL A 101 5.65 -4.84 -8.23
CA VAL A 101 6.06 -4.75 -9.64
C VAL A 101 6.49 -6.12 -10.16
N ASN A 102 7.21 -6.90 -9.35
CA ASN A 102 7.61 -8.26 -9.73
C ASN A 102 6.40 -9.16 -9.99
N GLN A 103 5.30 -8.95 -9.29
CA GLN A 103 4.09 -9.75 -9.45
C GLN A 103 3.27 -9.36 -10.67
N VAL A 104 3.07 -8.08 -10.92
CA VAL A 104 2.08 -7.62 -11.91
C VAL A 104 2.65 -6.77 -13.04
N GLY A 105 3.91 -6.34 -12.94
CA GLY A 105 4.54 -5.42 -13.89
C GLY A 105 4.38 -3.97 -13.47
N GLU A 106 5.32 -3.14 -13.93
CA GLU A 106 5.37 -1.72 -13.58
C GLU A 106 4.13 -0.96 -14.06
N ASP A 107 3.58 -1.35 -15.20
CA ASP A 107 2.40 -0.72 -15.79
C ASP A 107 1.11 -0.96 -14.99
N LYS A 108 1.12 -1.91 -14.04
CA LYS A 108 -0.02 -2.23 -13.19
C LYS A 108 0.12 -1.71 -11.78
N VAL A 109 1.12 -0.89 -11.50
CA VAL A 109 1.36 -0.27 -10.19
C VAL A 109 1.51 1.23 -10.38
N GLN A 110 0.83 2.02 -9.55
CA GLN A 110 0.96 3.48 -9.61
C GLN A 110 0.98 4.11 -8.24
N TRP A 111 1.63 5.26 -8.14
CA TRP A 111 1.41 6.21 -7.06
C TRP A 111 0.39 7.24 -7.53
N VAL A 112 -0.67 7.45 -6.73
CA VAL A 112 -1.69 8.44 -7.09
C VAL A 112 -1.25 9.87 -6.80
N ASP A 113 -0.25 10.03 -5.91
CA ASP A 113 0.40 11.31 -5.61
C ASP A 113 1.89 11.13 -5.90
N ASP A 114 2.42 11.83 -6.89
CA ASP A 114 3.81 11.70 -7.32
C ASP A 114 4.79 12.49 -6.45
N GLU A 115 4.40 12.85 -5.24
CA GLU A 115 5.21 13.60 -4.30
C GLU A 115 5.76 12.70 -3.18
N PHE A 116 6.79 13.19 -2.50
CA PHE A 116 7.29 12.57 -1.28
C PHE A 116 6.55 13.17 -0.09
N ARG A 117 5.90 12.32 0.72
CA ARG A 117 5.18 12.73 1.92
C ARG A 117 5.38 11.73 3.03
N THR A 118 5.04 12.12 4.25
CA THR A 118 5.09 11.22 5.41
C THR A 118 3.73 11.12 6.05
N ALA A 119 3.56 10.13 6.94
CA ALA A 119 2.34 9.96 7.70
C ALA A 119 2.03 11.17 8.61
N ILE A 120 3.05 11.95 8.97
CA ILE A 120 2.91 13.12 9.84
C ILE A 120 2.74 14.40 9.01
N GLN A 121 3.43 14.48 7.87
CA GLN A 121 3.44 15.67 7.01
C GLN A 121 2.68 15.40 5.72
N ASN A 122 1.36 15.49 5.79
CA ASN A 122 0.49 15.40 4.63
C ASN A 122 -0.80 16.17 4.91
N GLU A 123 -1.58 16.42 3.87
CA GLU A 123 -2.84 17.15 3.98
C GLU A 123 -4.06 16.25 3.87
N LEU A 124 -3.86 14.94 3.67
CA LEU A 124 -4.95 14.00 3.44
C LEU A 124 -5.55 13.46 4.73
N TYR A 125 -4.71 13.14 5.72
CA TYR A 125 -5.16 12.53 6.97
C TYR A 125 -4.25 12.88 8.13
N ILE A 126 -4.72 12.59 9.34
CA ILE A 126 -3.92 12.65 10.57
C ILE A 126 -3.96 11.30 11.27
N LEU A 127 -2.90 10.98 11.99
CA LEU A 127 -2.85 9.81 12.85
C LEU A 127 -3.60 10.12 14.14
N THR A 128 -4.45 9.21 14.58
CA THR A 128 -5.26 9.37 15.79
C THR A 128 -4.67 8.62 16.98
N ARG A 129 -3.70 7.73 16.75
CA ARG A 129 -3.07 6.98 17.83
C ARG A 129 -2.19 7.90 18.67
N LYS A 130 -2.21 7.66 19.98
CA LYS A 130 -1.28 8.32 20.88
C LYS A 130 0.04 7.57 20.87
N THR A 131 1.10 8.28 20.65
CA THR A 131 2.45 7.74 20.70
C THR A 131 3.10 8.02 22.05
#